data_e213363bb6bb50bea9db4f9c57cd8aaf
#
_entry.id   e213363bb6bb50bea9db4f9c57cd8aaf
#
_cell.length_a   1.000
_cell.length_b   1.000
_cell.length_c   1.000
_cell.angle_alpha   90.00
_cell.angle_beta   90.00
_cell.angle_gamma   90.00
#
_symmetry.space_group_name_H-M   'P 1'
#
loop_
_entity.id
_entity.type
_entity.pdbx_description
1 polymer ?
#
loop_
_entity_poly.entity_id
_entity_poly.type
_entity_poly.pdbx_seq_one_letter_code
_entity_poly.pdbx_strand_id
1 'polypeptide(L)'
;TISKEPSGRYYVSLCCTDVDIEAFENTNNHIGLDLGIKEFCISSCGDFIENPKYLKKSLNKLAKLQRELSRKTIGSLNRNKARLKVAR
;
A
#
# COMPACT_ATOMS: atom_id res chain seq x y z
N THR A 1 18.34 -6.54 -6.53
CA THR A 1 18.20 -6.69 -5.07
C THR A 1 17.01 -7.59 -4.74
N ILE A 2 17.22 -8.52 -3.84
CA ILE A 2 16.15 -9.39 -3.31
C ILE A 2 15.88 -8.98 -1.87
N SER A 3 14.64 -8.69 -1.54
CA SER A 3 14.23 -8.33 -0.19
C SER A 3 13.09 -9.22 0.32
N LYS A 4 13.07 -9.44 1.63
CA LYS A 4 12.01 -10.17 2.33
C LYS A 4 11.31 -9.26 3.32
N GLU A 5 10.00 -9.15 3.21
CA GLU A 5 9.19 -8.40 4.16
C GLU A 5 8.80 -9.24 5.39
N PRO A 6 8.42 -8.56 6.50
CA PRO A 6 7.90 -9.24 7.69
C PRO A 6 6.66 -10.09 7.44
N SER A 7 5.89 -9.81 6.38
CA SER A 7 4.75 -10.62 5.91
C SER A 7 5.13 -12.00 5.38
N GLY A 8 6.44 -12.24 5.16
CA GLY A 8 6.99 -13.44 4.54
C GLY A 8 7.05 -13.39 3.02
N ARG A 9 6.67 -12.27 2.39
CA ARG A 9 6.77 -12.06 0.93
C ARG A 9 8.17 -11.68 0.53
N TYR A 10 8.58 -12.12 -0.67
CA TYR A 10 9.84 -11.76 -1.29
C TYR A 10 9.58 -10.84 -2.49
N TYR A 11 10.48 -9.89 -2.68
CA TYR A 11 10.46 -8.95 -3.80
C TYR A 11 11.80 -8.92 -4.47
N VAL A 12 11.79 -8.75 -5.78
CA VAL A 12 13.00 -8.55 -6.61
C VAL A 12 12.93 -7.16 -7.21
N SER A 13 14.00 -6.40 -7.06
CA SER A 13 14.16 -5.09 -7.68
C SER A 13 15.29 -5.17 -8.72
N LEU A 14 14.97 -4.82 -9.95
CA LEU A 14 15.90 -4.77 -11.07
C LEU A 14 16.12 -3.31 -11.47
N CYS A 15 17.37 -2.92 -11.62
CA CYS A 15 17.74 -1.63 -12.19
C CYS A 15 18.17 -1.86 -13.64
N CYS A 16 17.48 -1.24 -14.58
CA CYS A 16 17.75 -1.34 -16.01
C CYS A 16 18.21 0.02 -16.53
N THR A 17 19.33 0.07 -17.27
CA THR A 17 19.91 1.31 -17.80
C THR A 17 19.66 1.50 -19.28
N ASP A 18 19.55 0.40 -20.04
CA ASP A 18 19.45 0.43 -21.50
C ASP A 18 18.02 0.04 -21.93
N VAL A 19 17.05 0.83 -21.47
CA VAL A 19 15.64 0.63 -21.83
C VAL A 19 15.21 1.76 -22.75
N ASP A 20 14.88 1.43 -23.98
CA ASP A 20 14.23 2.38 -24.90
C ASP A 20 12.79 2.61 -24.44
N ILE A 21 12.50 3.83 -24.04
CA ILE A 21 11.16 4.25 -23.65
C ILE A 21 10.53 4.99 -24.84
N GLU A 22 9.62 4.32 -25.52
CA GLU A 22 8.79 4.99 -26.54
C GLU A 22 7.73 5.86 -25.85
N ALA A 23 7.76 7.16 -26.13
CA ALA A 23 6.70 8.05 -25.68
C ALA A 23 5.41 7.78 -26.48
N PHE A 24 4.28 7.77 -25.79
CA PHE A 24 2.99 7.73 -26.49
C PHE A 24 2.79 8.95 -27.40
N GLU A 25 2.05 8.75 -28.46
CA GLU A 25 1.67 9.85 -29.35
C GLU A 25 0.92 10.95 -28.59
N ASN A 26 1.25 12.20 -28.89
CA ASN A 26 0.56 13.33 -28.28
C ASN A 26 -0.84 13.45 -28.85
N THR A 27 -1.85 13.22 -28.01
CA THR A 27 -3.26 13.31 -28.40
C THR A 27 -3.83 14.72 -28.31
N ASN A 28 -3.05 15.71 -27.84
CA ASN A 28 -3.49 17.09 -27.51
C ASN A 28 -4.66 17.15 -26.51
N ASN A 29 -4.98 16.05 -25.87
CA ASN A 29 -5.96 15.99 -24.78
C ASN A 29 -5.28 16.28 -23.45
N HIS A 30 -5.88 17.13 -22.65
CA HIS A 30 -5.38 17.49 -21.32
C HIS A 30 -6.44 17.22 -20.28
N ILE A 31 -6.04 16.67 -19.13
CA ILE A 31 -6.88 16.51 -17.96
C ILE A 31 -6.15 17.04 -16.73
N GLY A 32 -6.84 17.87 -15.97
CA GLY A 32 -6.38 18.30 -14.65
C GLY A 32 -6.92 17.36 -13.58
N LEU A 33 -6.07 17.02 -12.61
CA LEU A 33 -6.44 16.20 -11.44
C LEU A 33 -6.07 16.94 -10.17
N ASP A 34 -7.04 17.07 -9.27
CA ASP A 34 -6.82 17.59 -7.92
C ASP A 34 -6.98 16.47 -6.89
N LEU A 35 -5.98 16.29 -6.03
CA LEU A 35 -5.97 15.26 -4.99
C LEU A 35 -6.35 15.87 -3.64
N GLY A 36 -7.33 15.27 -2.97
CA GLY A 36 -7.84 15.78 -1.72
C GLY A 36 -8.03 14.70 -0.64
N ILE A 37 -8.39 15.17 0.56
CA ILE A 37 -8.66 14.29 1.71
C ILE A 37 -10.14 13.87 1.74
N LYS A 38 -11.04 14.77 1.37
CA LYS A 38 -12.48 14.48 1.35
C LYS A 38 -12.80 13.58 0.17
N GLU A 39 -12.52 14.05 -1.02
CA GLU A 39 -12.53 13.29 -2.25
C GLU A 39 -11.09 12.87 -2.57
N PHE A 40 -10.87 11.64 -3.00
CA PHE A 40 -9.51 11.18 -3.32
C PHE A 40 -8.93 11.91 -4.53
N CYS A 41 -9.74 12.10 -5.54
CA CYS A 41 -9.36 12.78 -6.76
C CYS A 41 -10.58 13.44 -7.42
N ILE A 42 -10.40 14.64 -7.93
CA ILE A 42 -11.40 15.35 -8.75
C ILE A 42 -10.74 15.69 -10.08
N SER A 43 -11.40 15.35 -11.18
CA SER A 43 -10.94 15.70 -12.52
C SER A 43 -11.47 17.04 -12.99
N SER A 44 -10.78 17.67 -13.94
CA SER A 44 -11.26 18.88 -14.61
C SER A 44 -12.54 18.68 -15.42
N CYS A 45 -12.92 17.42 -15.70
CA CYS A 45 -14.16 17.05 -16.37
C CYS A 45 -15.36 16.96 -15.40
N GLY A 46 -15.15 17.16 -14.10
CA GLY A 46 -16.19 17.08 -13.08
C GLY A 46 -16.37 15.70 -12.44
N ASP A 47 -15.62 14.68 -12.88
CA ASP A 47 -15.63 13.37 -12.25
C ASP A 47 -14.91 13.42 -10.91
N PHE A 48 -15.40 12.67 -9.94
CA PHE A 48 -14.75 12.55 -8.63
C PHE A 48 -14.64 11.09 -8.22
N ILE A 49 -13.55 10.79 -7.50
CA ILE A 49 -13.28 9.48 -6.90
C ILE A 49 -13.33 9.65 -5.39
N GLU A 50 -14.26 8.94 -4.75
CA GLU A 50 -14.40 8.98 -3.29
C GLU A 50 -13.15 8.46 -2.59
N ASN A 51 -12.83 9.03 -1.43
CA ASN A 51 -11.74 8.54 -0.60
C ASN A 51 -12.18 7.28 0.16
N PRO A 52 -11.65 6.09 -0.16
CA PRO A 52 -12.06 4.83 0.46
C PRO A 52 -11.62 4.69 1.92
N LYS A 53 -10.71 5.54 2.40
CA LYS A 53 -10.22 5.62 3.79
C LYS A 53 -9.79 4.25 4.35
N TYR A 54 -9.09 3.45 3.55
CA TYR A 54 -8.68 2.08 3.90
C TYR A 54 -7.94 2.00 5.24
N LEU A 55 -7.00 2.92 5.47
CA LEU A 55 -6.26 2.96 6.73
C LEU A 55 -7.21 3.14 7.92
N LYS A 56 -8.13 4.12 7.87
CA LYS A 56 -9.08 4.39 8.95
C LYS A 56 -9.97 3.17 9.25
N LYS A 57 -10.45 2.48 8.21
CA LYS A 57 -11.25 1.26 8.36
C LYS A 57 -10.46 0.11 9.02
N SER A 58 -9.14 0.04 8.78
CA SER A 58 -8.28 -1.03 9.26
C SER A 58 -7.65 -0.76 10.63
N LEU A 59 -7.67 0.47 11.14
CA LEU A 59 -7.00 0.86 12.39
C LEU A 59 -7.44 0.04 13.60
N ASN A 60 -8.73 -0.19 13.76
CA ASN A 60 -9.25 -0.97 14.89
C ASN A 60 -8.80 -2.43 14.85
N LYS A 61 -8.77 -3.02 13.66
CA LYS A 61 -8.27 -4.37 13.45
C LYS A 61 -6.77 -4.46 13.76
N LEU A 62 -5.98 -3.50 13.26
CA LEU A 62 -4.55 -3.42 13.54
C LEU A 62 -4.27 -3.30 15.03
N ALA A 63 -4.95 -2.39 15.73
CA ALA A 63 -4.79 -2.22 17.18
C ALA A 63 -5.13 -3.48 17.97
N LYS A 64 -6.17 -4.23 17.56
CA LYS A 64 -6.50 -5.53 18.15
C LYS A 64 -5.37 -6.54 17.96
N LEU A 65 -4.87 -6.69 16.74
CA LEU A 65 -3.79 -7.63 16.42
C LEU A 65 -2.49 -7.29 17.14
N GLN A 66 -2.17 -6.00 17.28
CA GLN A 66 -0.99 -5.55 18.03
C GLN A 66 -1.11 -5.87 19.53
N ARG A 67 -2.29 -5.69 20.14
CA ARG A 67 -2.55 -6.08 21.53
C ARG A 67 -2.45 -7.58 21.73
N GLU A 68 -2.95 -8.38 20.79
CA GLU A 68 -2.81 -9.84 20.83
C GLU A 68 -1.34 -10.26 20.74
N LEU A 69 -0.54 -9.62 19.88
CA LEU A 69 0.88 -9.86 19.74
C LEU A 69 1.65 -9.53 21.03
N SER A 70 1.35 -8.38 21.66
CA SER A 70 2.04 -7.94 22.88
C SER A 70 1.84 -8.88 24.07
N ARG A 71 0.70 -9.58 24.12
CA ARG A 71 0.39 -10.56 25.18
C ARG A 71 1.06 -11.92 24.99
N LYS A 72 1.71 -12.17 23.84
CA LYS A 72 2.35 -13.46 23.57
C LYS A 72 3.78 -13.48 24.08
N THR A 73 4.20 -14.62 24.61
CA THR A 73 5.57 -14.83 25.11
C THR A 73 6.59 -14.67 24.00
N ILE A 74 7.63 -13.87 24.26
CA ILE A 74 8.74 -13.63 23.33
C ILE A 74 9.42 -14.96 23.00
N GLY A 75 9.71 -15.18 21.70
CA GLY A 75 10.33 -16.42 21.20
C GLY A 75 9.37 -17.58 20.95
N SER A 76 8.09 -17.51 21.36
CA SER A 76 7.14 -18.59 21.13
C SER A 76 6.65 -18.66 19.67
N LEU A 77 6.30 -19.87 19.21
CA LEU A 77 5.68 -20.09 17.90
C LEU A 77 4.37 -19.31 17.75
N ASN A 78 3.59 -19.18 18.84
CA ASN A 78 2.35 -18.41 18.82
C ASN A 78 2.59 -16.92 18.63
N ARG A 79 3.68 -16.36 19.16
CA ARG A 79 4.08 -14.98 18.89
C ARG A 79 4.48 -14.80 17.43
N ASN A 80 5.21 -15.74 16.84
CA ASN A 80 5.57 -15.68 15.42
C ASN A 80 4.33 -15.69 14.52
N LYS A 81 3.34 -16.54 14.80
CA LYS A 81 2.05 -16.54 14.09
C LYS A 81 1.31 -15.21 14.24
N ALA A 82 1.28 -14.63 15.44
CA ALA A 82 0.65 -13.32 15.68
C ALA A 82 1.38 -12.19 14.96
N ARG A 83 2.72 -12.21 14.93
CA ARG A 83 3.54 -11.24 14.18
C ARG A 83 3.22 -11.26 12.68
N LEU A 84 3.06 -12.44 12.09
CA LEU A 84 2.66 -12.57 10.68
C LEU A 84 1.25 -12.01 10.42
N LYS A 85 0.32 -12.15 11.36
CA LYS A 85 -1.03 -11.55 11.24
C LYS A 85 -1.00 -10.03 11.27
N VAL A 86 -0.12 -9.44 12.07
CA VAL A 86 0.05 -7.96 12.11
C VAL A 86 0.71 -7.45 10.83
N ALA A 87 1.62 -8.21 10.24
CA ALA A 87 2.38 -7.83 9.05
C ALA A 87 1.58 -7.96 7.72
N ARG A 88 0.46 -8.66 7.75
CA ARG A 88 -0.45 -8.90 6.59
C ARG A 88 -1.68 -8.00 6.62
#